data_b8e62859db4f466bce0c6a8b54670955
#
_entry.id   b8e62859db4f466bce0c6a8b54670955
#
_cell.length_a   1.000
_cell.length_b   1.000
_cell.length_c   1.000
_cell.angle_alpha   90.00
_cell.angle_beta   90.00
_cell.angle_gamma   90.00
#
_symmetry.space_group_name_H-M   'P 1'
#
loop_
_entity.id
_entity.type
_entity.pdbx_description
1 polymer ?
#
loop_
_entity_poly.entity_id
_entity_poly.type
_entity_poly.pdbx_seq_one_letter_code
_entity_poly.pdbx_strand_id
1 'polypeptide(L)'
;EPSSTPAEKITINIAAQKGPTGLGMVKLMQDSEDGSTANTYNVTIASSPDAAVSMISSGEADVAALPTNTAAILYNKTSGNVQLAALNTLGVLYVVTNGEEVNSIEDLRGKTVYSSGQGATPEYAVNYILSENGMEPGTDVTIEYKADHSELAASILSGDAKIAVLPEPFVTQVTTKDPNVKVALNLTDEWDKVAGDKSVLTMGCLAVRKDFVEQNKEAFDA
;
A
#
# COMPACT_ATOMS: atom_id res chain seq x y z
N GLU A 1 43.39 -14.00 -0.90
CA GLU A 1 41.94 -13.94 -1.10
C GLU A 1 41.30 -13.91 0.28
N PRO A 2 40.45 -12.91 0.61
CA PRO A 2 39.72 -12.94 1.86
C PRO A 2 38.66 -14.05 1.78
N SER A 3 38.80 -15.08 2.58
CA SER A 3 37.80 -16.10 2.83
C SER A 3 36.59 -15.41 3.48
N SER A 4 35.58 -15.05 2.68
CA SER A 4 34.29 -14.62 3.21
C SER A 4 33.59 -15.85 3.78
N THR A 5 33.66 -16.02 5.09
CA THR A 5 32.72 -16.92 5.77
C THR A 5 31.31 -16.45 5.39
N PRO A 6 30.42 -17.32 4.92
CA PRO A 6 29.03 -16.90 4.66
C PRO A 6 28.44 -16.33 5.95
N ALA A 7 27.75 -15.18 5.84
CA ALA A 7 27.05 -14.61 6.99
C ALA A 7 26.13 -15.66 7.60
N GLU A 8 26.09 -15.72 8.92
CA GLU A 8 25.23 -16.69 9.62
C GLU A 8 23.77 -16.38 9.29
N LYS A 9 23.04 -17.40 8.82
CA LYS A 9 21.64 -17.29 8.45
C LYS A 9 20.80 -17.01 9.70
N ILE A 10 20.12 -15.87 9.74
CA ILE A 10 19.25 -15.48 10.84
C ILE A 10 17.77 -15.62 10.45
N THR A 11 16.90 -15.56 11.45
CA THR A 11 15.45 -15.46 11.24
C THR A 11 15.01 -14.02 11.39
N ILE A 12 14.29 -13.51 10.38
CA ILE A 12 13.71 -12.17 10.34
C ILE A 12 12.19 -12.29 10.41
N ASN A 13 11.59 -11.70 11.43
CA ASN A 13 10.14 -11.71 11.61
C ASN A 13 9.52 -10.49 10.93
N ILE A 14 8.55 -10.72 10.05
CA ILE A 14 7.93 -9.68 9.24
C ILE A 14 6.42 -9.65 9.50
N ALA A 15 5.89 -8.47 9.85
CA ALA A 15 4.47 -8.19 9.85
C ALA A 15 4.06 -7.69 8.46
N ALA A 16 3.20 -8.43 7.76
CA ALA A 16 2.64 -8.03 6.47
C ALA A 16 1.13 -7.80 6.58
N GLN A 17 0.53 -7.20 5.55
CA GLN A 17 -0.91 -6.97 5.47
C GLN A 17 -1.48 -7.60 4.21
N LYS A 18 -2.80 -7.88 4.21
CA LYS A 18 -3.51 -8.23 2.98
C LYS A 18 -3.55 -7.03 2.04
N GLY A 19 -3.36 -7.28 0.75
CA GLY A 19 -3.39 -6.25 -0.28
C GLY A 19 -2.04 -5.98 -0.92
N PRO A 20 -1.87 -4.82 -1.59
CA PRO A 20 -0.69 -4.55 -2.43
C PRO A 20 0.65 -4.71 -1.72
N THR A 21 0.78 -4.19 -0.49
CA THR A 21 2.00 -4.26 0.31
C THR A 21 2.43 -5.68 0.66
N GLY A 22 1.46 -6.54 0.98
CA GLY A 22 1.73 -7.97 1.21
C GLY A 22 2.05 -8.72 -0.07
N LEU A 23 1.38 -8.40 -1.17
CA LEU A 23 1.66 -8.98 -2.49
C LEU A 23 3.08 -8.66 -2.97
N GLY A 24 3.60 -7.47 -2.68
CA GLY A 24 4.98 -7.11 -2.99
C GLY A 24 6.03 -8.00 -2.31
N MET A 25 5.62 -8.84 -1.36
CA MET A 25 6.52 -9.74 -0.62
C MET A 25 6.35 -11.22 -1.01
N VAL A 26 5.40 -11.57 -1.87
CA VAL A 26 5.07 -12.99 -2.19
C VAL A 26 6.27 -13.75 -2.72
N LYS A 27 7.12 -13.11 -3.54
CA LYS A 27 8.35 -13.75 -4.04
C LYS A 27 9.33 -14.06 -2.91
N LEU A 28 9.55 -13.13 -1.98
CA LEU A 28 10.40 -13.34 -0.81
C LEU A 28 9.86 -14.48 0.07
N MET A 29 8.54 -14.52 0.27
CA MET A 29 7.89 -15.59 1.05
C MET A 29 8.13 -16.96 0.40
N GLN A 30 7.90 -17.08 -0.91
CA GLN A 30 8.14 -18.33 -1.64
C GLN A 30 9.61 -18.75 -1.60
N ASP A 31 10.53 -17.83 -1.86
CA ASP A 31 11.96 -18.13 -1.83
C ASP A 31 12.44 -18.52 -0.43
N SER A 32 11.83 -17.97 0.61
CA SER A 32 12.13 -18.36 1.98
C SER A 32 11.65 -19.79 2.29
N GLU A 33 10.44 -20.15 1.83
CA GLU A 33 9.90 -21.52 1.94
C GLU A 33 10.77 -22.53 1.18
N ASP A 34 11.24 -22.16 -0.01
CA ASP A 34 12.12 -23.00 -0.84
C ASP A 34 13.58 -23.04 -0.30
N GLY A 35 13.90 -22.26 0.73
CA GLY A 35 15.22 -22.19 1.33
C GLY A 35 16.28 -21.49 0.47
N SER A 36 15.88 -20.75 -0.57
CA SER A 36 16.77 -20.09 -1.53
C SER A 36 17.20 -18.68 -1.11
N THR A 37 16.70 -18.18 0.01
CA THR A 37 17.06 -16.87 0.57
C THR A 37 18.30 -16.93 1.46
N ALA A 38 19.02 -15.79 1.58
CA ALA A 38 20.15 -15.65 2.49
C ALA A 38 19.75 -15.86 3.96
N ASN A 39 18.57 -15.36 4.34
CA ASN A 39 17.99 -15.49 5.68
C ASN A 39 16.71 -16.33 5.68
N THR A 40 16.17 -16.64 6.85
CA THR A 40 14.83 -17.22 7.00
C THR A 40 13.85 -16.10 7.33
N TYR A 41 12.70 -16.05 6.64
CA TYR A 41 11.70 -15.02 6.84
C TYR A 41 10.40 -15.63 7.37
N ASN A 42 10.01 -15.24 8.59
CA ASN A 42 8.72 -15.59 9.18
C ASN A 42 7.74 -14.46 8.91
N VAL A 43 6.78 -14.66 8.01
CA VAL A 43 5.81 -13.64 7.65
C VAL A 43 4.49 -13.90 8.36
N THR A 44 4.06 -12.94 9.20
CA THR A 44 2.77 -12.95 9.87
C THR A 44 1.85 -11.92 9.20
N ILE A 45 0.66 -12.36 8.78
CA ILE A 45 -0.34 -11.46 8.21
C ILE A 45 -1.11 -10.78 9.34
N ALA A 46 -0.81 -9.51 9.56
CA ALA A 46 -1.52 -8.68 10.52
C ALA A 46 -2.95 -8.40 10.08
N SER A 47 -3.88 -8.31 11.03
CA SER A 47 -5.31 -8.10 10.77
C SER A 47 -5.63 -6.67 10.30
N SER A 48 -4.76 -5.70 10.62
CA SER A 48 -4.92 -4.28 10.27
C SER A 48 -3.55 -3.57 10.22
N PRO A 49 -3.47 -2.36 9.64
CA PRO A 49 -2.27 -1.52 9.73
C PRO A 49 -1.81 -1.27 11.16
N ASP A 50 -2.75 -1.00 12.08
CA ASP A 50 -2.45 -0.76 13.49
C ASP A 50 -1.87 -2.01 14.18
N ALA A 51 -2.35 -3.20 13.82
CA ALA A 51 -1.78 -4.45 14.31
C ALA A 51 -0.32 -4.61 13.85
N ALA A 52 -0.01 -4.34 12.58
CA ALA A 52 1.36 -4.37 12.08
C ALA A 52 2.26 -3.33 12.77
N VAL A 53 1.76 -2.12 13.00
CA VAL A 53 2.45 -1.08 13.78
C VAL A 53 2.71 -1.55 15.21
N SER A 54 1.74 -2.22 15.85
CA SER A 54 1.91 -2.78 17.19
C SER A 54 3.01 -3.84 17.24
N MET A 55 3.02 -4.77 16.27
CA MET A 55 4.02 -5.85 16.20
C MET A 55 5.44 -5.31 16.05
N ILE A 56 5.68 -4.33 15.16
CA ILE A 56 7.03 -3.75 15.01
C ILE A 56 7.42 -2.90 16.22
N SER A 57 6.48 -2.20 16.82
CA SER A 57 6.74 -1.35 18.00
C SER A 57 7.02 -2.14 19.26
N SER A 58 6.42 -3.33 19.42
CA SER A 58 6.65 -4.24 20.55
C SER A 58 7.91 -5.11 20.39
N GLY A 59 8.49 -5.18 19.19
CA GLY A 59 9.60 -6.06 18.86
C GLY A 59 9.17 -7.49 18.49
N GLU A 60 7.87 -7.76 18.34
CA GLU A 60 7.36 -9.02 17.81
C GLU A 60 7.74 -9.20 16.34
N ALA A 61 7.80 -8.11 15.58
CA ALA A 61 8.31 -8.08 14.23
C ALA A 61 9.57 -7.20 14.14
N ASP A 62 10.54 -7.62 13.33
CA ASP A 62 11.75 -6.88 13.01
C ASP A 62 11.52 -5.92 11.86
N VAL A 63 10.66 -6.33 10.92
CA VAL A 63 10.25 -5.58 9.72
C VAL A 63 8.73 -5.57 9.65
N ALA A 64 8.16 -4.46 9.15
CA ALA A 64 6.72 -4.38 8.87
C ALA A 64 6.48 -3.79 7.47
N ALA A 65 5.60 -4.44 6.71
CA ALA A 65 5.07 -3.90 5.45
C ALA A 65 3.91 -2.95 5.78
N LEU A 66 4.13 -1.65 5.60
CA LEU A 66 3.23 -0.57 6.01
C LEU A 66 2.88 0.37 4.85
N PRO A 67 1.73 1.06 4.89
CA PRO A 67 1.52 2.24 4.07
C PRO A 67 2.62 3.27 4.34
N THR A 68 3.10 3.94 3.28
CA THR A 68 4.25 4.88 3.39
C THR A 68 4.00 6.03 4.37
N ASN A 69 2.79 6.58 4.40
CA ASN A 69 2.41 7.62 5.37
C ASN A 69 2.45 7.09 6.82
N THR A 70 2.00 5.85 7.05
CA THR A 70 2.04 5.22 8.38
C THR A 70 3.48 5.01 8.84
N ALA A 71 4.37 4.57 7.95
CA ALA A 71 5.79 4.43 8.26
C ALA A 71 6.44 5.78 8.62
N ALA A 72 6.10 6.87 7.90
CA ALA A 72 6.58 8.21 8.20
C ALA A 72 6.10 8.71 9.57
N ILE A 73 4.83 8.47 9.92
CA ILE A 73 4.28 8.77 11.24
C ILE A 73 5.01 7.97 12.33
N LEU A 74 5.25 6.68 12.08
CA LEU A 74 5.92 5.79 13.01
C LEU A 74 7.38 6.19 13.24
N TYR A 75 8.09 6.58 12.17
CA TYR A 75 9.45 7.17 12.27
C TYR A 75 9.49 8.34 13.25
N ASN A 76 8.57 9.30 13.08
CA ASN A 76 8.49 10.47 13.97
C ASN A 76 8.13 10.09 15.40
N LYS A 77 7.12 9.22 15.60
CA LYS A 77 6.68 8.78 16.94
C LYS A 77 7.75 8.00 17.69
N THR A 78 8.61 7.28 16.98
CA THR A 78 9.69 6.48 17.57
C THR A 78 11.02 7.22 17.61
N SER A 79 11.06 8.50 17.24
CA SER A 79 12.30 9.30 17.15
C SER A 79 13.36 8.62 16.28
N GLY A 80 12.96 8.02 15.17
CA GLY A 80 13.82 7.33 14.21
C GLY A 80 14.22 5.91 14.59
N ASN A 81 13.61 5.31 15.64
CA ASN A 81 13.88 3.91 15.98
C ASN A 81 13.24 2.91 15.01
N VAL A 82 12.23 3.33 14.27
CA VAL A 82 11.72 2.59 13.10
C VAL A 82 12.05 3.41 11.86
N GLN A 83 12.69 2.79 10.88
CA GLN A 83 13.23 3.43 9.68
C GLN A 83 12.65 2.79 8.41
N LEU A 84 12.74 3.50 7.29
CA LEU A 84 12.41 2.96 5.97
C LEU A 84 13.57 2.06 5.50
N ALA A 85 13.26 0.80 5.18
CA ALA A 85 14.20 -0.13 4.55
C ALA A 85 14.10 -0.09 3.02
N ALA A 86 12.87 -0.21 2.50
CA ALA A 86 12.63 -0.22 1.06
C ALA A 86 11.21 0.24 0.72
N LEU A 87 11.01 0.77 -0.48
CA LEU A 87 9.69 0.90 -1.09
C LEU A 87 9.37 -0.41 -1.81
N ASN A 88 8.24 -1.04 -1.48
CA ASN A 88 7.83 -2.30 -2.08
C ASN A 88 6.57 -2.20 -2.93
N THR A 89 5.86 -1.06 -2.87
CA THR A 89 4.65 -0.82 -3.65
C THR A 89 4.61 0.63 -4.09
N LEU A 90 4.60 0.85 -5.40
CA LEU A 90 4.38 2.16 -6.02
C LEU A 90 2.88 2.36 -6.29
N GLY A 91 2.50 3.32 -7.14
CA GLY A 91 1.11 3.60 -7.47
C GLY A 91 0.40 2.39 -8.06
N VAL A 92 -0.72 2.00 -7.44
CA VAL A 92 -1.56 0.84 -7.81
C VAL A 92 -3.04 1.15 -7.68
N LEU A 93 -3.41 2.44 -7.60
CA LEU A 93 -4.79 2.90 -7.43
C LEU A 93 -5.42 3.26 -8.76
N TYR A 94 -6.68 2.90 -8.90
CA TYR A 94 -7.47 3.20 -10.09
C TYR A 94 -8.87 3.66 -9.70
N VAL A 95 -9.44 4.58 -10.48
CA VAL A 95 -10.87 4.82 -10.46
C VAL A 95 -11.52 3.77 -11.34
N VAL A 96 -12.44 3.00 -10.77
CA VAL A 96 -13.30 2.06 -11.49
C VAL A 96 -14.73 2.52 -11.45
N THR A 97 -15.49 2.23 -12.50
CA THR A 97 -16.90 2.63 -12.62
C THR A 97 -17.78 1.42 -12.95
N ASN A 98 -19.02 1.46 -12.47
CA ASN A 98 -20.08 0.52 -12.85
C ASN A 98 -21.29 1.30 -13.33
N GLY A 99 -21.40 1.47 -14.66
CA GLY A 99 -22.49 2.17 -15.32
C GLY A 99 -22.39 3.70 -15.33
N GLU A 100 -21.31 4.28 -14.75
CA GLU A 100 -20.99 5.71 -14.82
C GLU A 100 -19.89 5.95 -15.84
N GLU A 101 -19.92 7.12 -16.47
CA GLU A 101 -18.90 7.57 -17.41
C GLU A 101 -17.99 8.59 -16.70
N VAL A 102 -16.69 8.29 -16.66
CA VAL A 102 -15.63 9.13 -16.09
C VAL A 102 -14.43 9.01 -17.00
N ASN A 103 -14.03 10.12 -17.61
CA ASN A 103 -12.92 10.20 -18.56
C ASN A 103 -11.79 11.12 -18.06
N SER A 104 -12.05 11.91 -17.02
CA SER A 104 -11.10 12.84 -16.40
C SER A 104 -11.39 12.98 -14.90
N ILE A 105 -10.45 13.55 -14.17
CA ILE A 105 -10.65 13.89 -12.74
C ILE A 105 -11.80 14.89 -12.57
N GLU A 106 -11.96 15.84 -13.49
CA GLU A 106 -13.05 16.83 -13.45
C GLU A 106 -14.44 16.20 -13.52
N ASP A 107 -14.58 15.04 -14.17
CA ASP A 107 -15.86 14.32 -14.26
C ASP A 107 -16.35 13.77 -12.92
N LEU A 108 -15.49 13.78 -11.89
CA LEU A 108 -15.84 13.40 -10.52
C LEU A 108 -16.60 14.50 -9.77
N ARG A 109 -16.60 15.74 -10.27
CA ARG A 109 -17.28 16.88 -9.63
C ARG A 109 -18.77 16.61 -9.46
N GLY A 110 -19.26 16.81 -8.25
CA GLY A 110 -20.66 16.56 -7.89
C GLY A 110 -21.04 15.08 -7.73
N LYS A 111 -20.08 14.17 -7.90
CA LYS A 111 -20.32 12.74 -7.76
C LYS A 111 -19.90 12.20 -6.39
N THR A 112 -20.40 11.02 -6.05
CA THR A 112 -19.94 10.24 -4.89
C THR A 112 -18.92 9.21 -5.36
N VAL A 113 -17.73 9.27 -4.81
CA VAL A 113 -16.63 8.33 -5.01
C VAL A 113 -16.47 7.49 -3.76
N TYR A 114 -16.52 6.18 -3.90
CA TYR A 114 -16.29 5.27 -2.80
C TYR A 114 -14.82 4.88 -2.72
N SER A 115 -14.27 4.83 -1.52
CA SER A 115 -12.88 4.48 -1.27
C SER A 115 -12.76 3.54 -0.05
N SER A 116 -11.55 3.14 0.24
CA SER A 116 -11.17 2.45 1.48
C SER A 116 -9.80 2.91 1.92
N GLY A 117 -9.40 2.59 3.14
CA GLY A 117 -8.11 3.04 3.67
C GLY A 117 -8.13 4.50 4.11
N GLN A 118 -9.21 4.93 4.79
CA GLN A 118 -9.26 6.23 5.45
C GLN A 118 -8.09 6.37 6.43
N GLY A 119 -7.43 7.53 6.45
CA GLY A 119 -6.19 7.76 7.21
C GLY A 119 -4.92 7.14 6.62
N ALA A 120 -5.03 6.48 5.46
CA ALA A 120 -3.90 5.85 4.77
C ALA A 120 -3.63 6.51 3.40
N THR A 121 -2.57 6.07 2.73
CA THR A 121 -2.11 6.64 1.46
C THR A 121 -3.21 6.83 0.40
N PRO A 122 -4.20 5.91 0.23
CA PRO A 122 -5.26 6.12 -0.75
C PRO A 122 -6.03 7.42 -0.57
N GLU A 123 -6.40 7.76 0.67
CA GLU A 123 -7.11 9.02 0.96
C GLU A 123 -6.25 10.24 0.60
N TYR A 124 -4.99 10.27 1.04
CA TYR A 124 -4.11 11.41 0.79
C TYR A 124 -3.82 11.60 -0.70
N ALA A 125 -3.63 10.50 -1.44
CA ALA A 125 -3.40 10.55 -2.88
C ALA A 125 -4.62 11.10 -3.64
N VAL A 126 -5.82 10.60 -3.35
CA VAL A 126 -7.07 11.09 -3.96
C VAL A 126 -7.30 12.57 -3.63
N ASN A 127 -7.17 12.94 -2.35
CA ASN A 127 -7.38 14.31 -1.92
C ASN A 127 -6.39 15.28 -2.58
N TYR A 128 -5.13 14.90 -2.69
CA TYR A 128 -4.11 15.69 -3.38
C TYR A 128 -4.45 15.89 -4.86
N ILE A 129 -4.75 14.79 -5.57
CA ILE A 129 -5.11 14.86 -7.00
C ILE A 129 -6.34 15.75 -7.22
N LEU A 130 -7.38 15.60 -6.38
CA LEU A 130 -8.57 16.45 -6.48
C LEU A 130 -8.23 17.92 -6.24
N SER A 131 -7.47 18.23 -5.18
CA SER A 131 -7.11 19.61 -4.82
C SER A 131 -6.27 20.28 -5.92
N GLU A 132 -5.30 19.59 -6.50
CA GLU A 132 -4.47 20.11 -7.60
C GLU A 132 -5.28 20.32 -8.90
N ASN A 133 -6.42 19.64 -9.05
CA ASN A 133 -7.39 19.86 -10.12
C ASN A 133 -8.47 20.89 -9.74
N GLY A 134 -8.29 21.66 -8.65
CA GLY A 134 -9.20 22.73 -8.25
C GLY A 134 -10.53 22.24 -7.67
N MET A 135 -10.57 21.05 -7.12
CA MET A 135 -11.73 20.47 -6.43
C MET A 135 -11.43 20.29 -4.94
N GLU A 136 -12.38 20.64 -4.10
CA GLU A 136 -12.27 20.42 -2.65
C GLU A 136 -12.84 19.05 -2.29
N PRO A 137 -11.99 18.10 -1.77
CA PRO A 137 -12.45 16.79 -1.34
C PRO A 137 -13.50 16.91 -0.22
N GLY A 138 -14.58 16.15 -0.32
CA GLY A 138 -15.71 16.19 0.60
C GLY A 138 -16.74 17.30 0.32
N THR A 139 -16.40 18.28 -0.52
CA THR A 139 -17.30 19.38 -0.94
C THR A 139 -17.67 19.25 -2.41
N ASP A 140 -16.67 19.34 -3.30
CA ASP A 140 -16.90 19.21 -4.75
C ASP A 140 -17.08 17.74 -5.16
N VAL A 141 -16.44 16.83 -4.45
CA VAL A 141 -16.54 15.38 -4.63
C VAL A 141 -16.84 14.76 -3.29
N THR A 142 -17.97 14.08 -3.15
CA THR A 142 -18.29 13.32 -1.94
C THR A 142 -17.44 12.06 -1.89
N ILE A 143 -16.72 11.83 -0.79
CA ILE A 143 -15.91 10.61 -0.61
C ILE A 143 -16.52 9.79 0.51
N GLU A 144 -16.97 8.58 0.19
CA GLU A 144 -17.49 7.62 1.17
C GLU A 144 -16.51 6.47 1.36
N TYR A 145 -16.26 6.10 2.62
CA TYR A 145 -15.30 5.05 2.96
C TYR A 145 -15.98 3.73 3.35
N LYS A 146 -15.51 2.63 2.77
CA LYS A 146 -15.78 1.27 3.20
C LYS A 146 -14.69 0.79 4.15
N ALA A 147 -15.01 -0.22 4.97
CA ALA A 147 -14.09 -0.71 5.99
C ALA A 147 -12.80 -1.27 5.39
N ASP A 148 -12.88 -1.95 4.25
CA ASP A 148 -11.72 -2.50 3.55
C ASP A 148 -11.94 -2.60 2.03
N HIS A 149 -10.89 -3.00 1.32
CA HIS A 149 -10.92 -3.16 -0.14
C HIS A 149 -11.87 -4.27 -0.60
N SER A 150 -12.09 -5.30 0.22
CA SER A 150 -12.99 -6.42 -0.13
C SER A 150 -14.45 -5.99 -0.08
N GLU A 151 -14.84 -5.21 0.93
CA GLU A 151 -16.17 -4.61 1.03
C GLU A 151 -16.41 -3.64 -0.12
N LEU A 152 -15.41 -2.80 -0.44
CA LEU A 152 -15.50 -1.86 -1.56
C LEU A 152 -15.66 -2.60 -2.91
N ALA A 153 -14.88 -3.67 -3.13
CA ALA A 153 -15.02 -4.52 -4.32
C ALA A 153 -16.40 -5.18 -4.43
N ALA A 154 -16.97 -5.61 -3.29
CA ALA A 154 -18.33 -6.14 -3.27
C ALA A 154 -19.36 -5.05 -3.61
N SER A 155 -19.20 -3.82 -3.09
CA SER A 155 -20.10 -2.70 -3.34
C SER A 155 -20.13 -2.26 -4.80
N ILE A 156 -18.98 -2.27 -5.50
CA ILE A 156 -18.94 -1.93 -6.94
C ILE A 156 -19.57 -3.05 -7.79
N LEU A 157 -19.37 -4.30 -7.42
CA LEU A 157 -19.98 -5.45 -8.12
C LEU A 157 -21.51 -5.52 -7.93
N SER A 158 -22.02 -5.17 -6.75
CA SER A 158 -23.48 -5.11 -6.50
C SER A 158 -24.14 -3.89 -7.17
N GLY A 159 -23.34 -2.89 -7.57
CA GLY A 159 -23.84 -1.63 -8.11
C GLY A 159 -24.29 -0.62 -7.05
N ASP A 160 -24.05 -0.89 -5.76
CA ASP A 160 -24.27 0.07 -4.68
C ASP A 160 -23.29 1.24 -4.77
N ALA A 161 -22.03 0.94 -5.11
CA ALA A 161 -21.05 1.94 -5.51
C ALA A 161 -21.01 2.01 -7.04
N LYS A 162 -21.12 3.22 -7.61
CA LYS A 162 -21.01 3.46 -9.07
C LYS A 162 -19.62 3.88 -9.49
N ILE A 163 -18.89 4.54 -8.61
CA ILE A 163 -17.51 5.00 -8.81
C ILE A 163 -16.73 4.61 -7.57
N ALA A 164 -15.62 3.90 -7.74
CA ALA A 164 -14.79 3.46 -6.61
C ALA A 164 -13.31 3.65 -6.91
N VAL A 165 -12.53 3.96 -5.87
CA VAL A 165 -11.06 3.94 -5.91
C VAL A 165 -10.58 2.62 -5.32
N LEU A 166 -10.07 1.75 -6.17
CA LEU A 166 -9.58 0.42 -5.80
C LEU A 166 -8.10 0.25 -6.16
N PRO A 167 -7.34 -0.49 -5.35
CA PRO A 167 -5.99 -0.93 -5.72
C PRO A 167 -6.02 -2.25 -6.50
N GLU A 168 -4.94 -2.56 -7.19
CA GLU A 168 -4.67 -3.95 -7.57
C GLU A 168 -4.44 -4.81 -6.30
N PRO A 169 -4.84 -6.08 -6.28
CA PRO A 169 -5.46 -6.87 -7.36
C PRO A 169 -7.00 -6.78 -7.42
N PHE A 170 -7.61 -5.93 -6.60
CA PHE A 170 -9.08 -5.80 -6.54
C PHE A 170 -9.66 -5.26 -7.85
N VAL A 171 -8.93 -4.38 -8.54
CA VAL A 171 -9.33 -3.88 -9.88
C VAL A 171 -9.47 -5.05 -10.85
N THR A 172 -8.42 -5.87 -10.99
CA THR A 172 -8.47 -7.08 -11.82
C THR A 172 -9.60 -8.01 -11.39
N GLN A 173 -9.83 -8.17 -10.10
CA GLN A 173 -10.88 -9.04 -9.58
C GLN A 173 -12.27 -8.57 -10.01
N VAL A 174 -12.59 -7.28 -9.86
CA VAL A 174 -13.94 -6.77 -10.16
C VAL A 174 -14.18 -6.68 -11.67
N THR A 175 -13.20 -6.26 -12.47
CA THR A 175 -13.33 -6.19 -13.93
C THR A 175 -13.41 -7.55 -14.61
N THR A 176 -12.82 -8.58 -14.00
CA THR A 176 -12.95 -9.97 -14.47
C THR A 176 -14.30 -10.57 -14.13
N LYS A 177 -14.87 -10.23 -12.95
CA LYS A 177 -16.16 -10.75 -12.50
C LYS A 177 -17.35 -10.10 -13.19
N ASP A 178 -17.28 -8.81 -13.48
CA ASP A 178 -18.34 -8.06 -14.14
C ASP A 178 -17.79 -7.21 -15.28
N PRO A 179 -18.12 -7.53 -16.55
CA PRO A 179 -17.66 -6.78 -17.71
C PRO A 179 -18.24 -5.34 -17.80
N ASN A 180 -19.23 -4.98 -17.00
CA ASN A 180 -19.75 -3.61 -16.90
C ASN A 180 -18.84 -2.73 -16.02
N VAL A 181 -18.06 -3.33 -15.12
CA VAL A 181 -17.06 -2.60 -14.35
C VAL A 181 -15.88 -2.27 -15.23
N LYS A 182 -15.54 -0.99 -15.33
CA LYS A 182 -14.47 -0.48 -16.19
C LYS A 182 -13.42 0.27 -15.35
N VAL A 183 -12.17 0.16 -15.76
CA VAL A 183 -11.13 1.08 -15.30
C VAL A 183 -11.35 2.40 -16.04
N ALA A 184 -11.60 3.46 -15.29
CA ALA A 184 -11.81 4.80 -15.82
C ALA A 184 -10.51 5.62 -15.81
N LEU A 185 -9.83 5.69 -14.67
CA LEU A 185 -8.60 6.46 -14.51
C LEU A 185 -7.53 5.63 -13.78
N ASN A 186 -6.26 5.82 -14.19
CA ASN A 186 -5.09 5.38 -13.45
C ASN A 186 -4.60 6.54 -12.57
N LEU A 187 -4.69 6.42 -11.27
CA LEU A 187 -4.32 7.51 -10.36
C LEU A 187 -2.80 7.78 -10.29
N THR A 188 -1.96 6.86 -10.77
CA THR A 188 -0.53 7.14 -10.96
C THR A 188 -0.34 8.16 -12.08
N ASP A 189 -1.03 7.96 -13.22
CA ASP A 189 -0.96 8.89 -14.35
C ASP A 189 -1.54 10.28 -13.98
N GLU A 190 -2.62 10.30 -13.17
CA GLU A 190 -3.20 11.57 -12.68
C GLU A 190 -2.28 12.26 -11.66
N TRP A 191 -1.61 11.50 -10.82
CA TRP A 191 -0.58 12.02 -9.90
C TRP A 191 0.57 12.66 -10.67
N ASP A 192 1.11 11.98 -11.68
CA ASP A 192 2.25 12.46 -12.45
C ASP A 192 1.92 13.77 -13.20
N LYS A 193 0.66 13.95 -13.64
CA LYS A 193 0.19 15.20 -14.26
C LYS A 193 0.26 16.40 -13.29
N VAL A 194 -0.03 16.20 -12.01
CA VAL A 194 -0.15 17.30 -11.04
C VAL A 194 1.10 17.45 -10.17
N ALA A 195 1.82 16.37 -9.87
CA ALA A 195 2.99 16.38 -9.01
C ALA A 195 4.31 16.59 -9.77
N GLY A 196 4.31 16.38 -11.10
CA GLY A 196 5.47 16.52 -11.97
C GLY A 196 6.55 15.45 -11.79
N ASP A 197 7.60 15.52 -12.62
CA ASP A 197 8.65 14.50 -12.78
C ASP A 197 9.49 14.21 -11.53
N LYS A 198 9.35 14.99 -10.47
CA LYS A 198 10.15 14.86 -9.23
C LYS A 198 9.45 14.11 -8.12
N SER A 199 8.24 13.68 -8.34
CA SER A 199 7.41 13.02 -7.33
C SER A 199 6.94 11.66 -7.85
N VAL A 200 7.01 10.65 -6.99
CA VAL A 200 6.52 9.29 -7.27
C VAL A 200 5.43 8.96 -6.27
N LEU A 201 4.28 8.50 -6.76
CA LEU A 201 3.23 8.00 -5.89
C LEU A 201 3.69 6.68 -5.25
N THR A 202 4.01 6.73 -3.97
CA THR A 202 4.40 5.57 -3.17
C THR A 202 3.23 5.12 -2.31
N MET A 203 2.94 3.82 -2.29
CA MET A 203 1.80 3.26 -1.56
C MET A 203 2.23 2.44 -0.35
N GLY A 204 3.29 1.67 -0.47
CA GLY A 204 3.76 0.78 0.56
C GLY A 204 5.27 0.68 0.66
N CYS A 205 5.73 0.35 1.84
CA CYS A 205 7.13 0.21 2.16
C CYS A 205 7.37 -0.90 3.19
N LEU A 206 8.62 -1.29 3.31
CA LEU A 206 9.14 -2.08 4.41
C LEU A 206 9.78 -1.12 5.42
N ALA A 207 9.23 -1.08 6.60
CA ALA A 207 9.79 -0.38 7.76
C ALA A 207 10.54 -1.39 8.63
N VAL A 208 11.68 -0.99 9.19
CA VAL A 208 12.57 -1.87 9.96
C VAL A 208 12.94 -1.20 11.28
N ARG A 209 13.12 -1.99 12.32
CA ARG A 209 13.66 -1.49 13.59
C ARG A 209 15.15 -1.21 13.45
N LYS A 210 15.56 -0.02 13.92
CA LYS A 210 16.96 0.43 13.89
C LYS A 210 17.88 -0.48 14.68
N ASP A 211 17.48 -0.89 15.89
CA ASP A 211 18.25 -1.79 16.74
C ASP A 211 18.49 -3.16 16.09
N PHE A 212 17.49 -3.68 15.36
CA PHE A 212 17.65 -4.91 14.60
C PHE A 212 18.71 -4.78 13.50
N VAL A 213 18.67 -3.68 12.72
CA VAL A 213 19.67 -3.42 11.65
C VAL A 213 21.07 -3.26 12.23
N GLU A 214 21.22 -2.52 13.34
CA GLU A 214 22.51 -2.33 14.00
C GLU A 214 23.12 -3.63 14.53
N GLN A 215 22.29 -4.53 15.06
CA GLN A 215 22.74 -5.82 15.60
C GLN A 215 22.99 -6.88 14.52
N ASN A 216 22.34 -6.78 13.35
CA ASN A 216 22.34 -7.81 12.32
C ASN A 216 22.70 -7.24 10.93
N LYS A 217 23.59 -6.25 10.88
CA LYS A 217 23.87 -5.50 9.66
C LYS A 217 24.25 -6.37 8.45
N GLU A 218 25.14 -7.35 8.63
CA GLU A 218 25.59 -8.22 7.54
C GLU A 218 24.44 -9.10 7.01
N ALA A 219 23.60 -9.62 7.90
CA ALA A 219 22.44 -10.41 7.50
C ALA A 219 21.33 -9.57 6.87
N PHE A 220 21.17 -8.30 7.30
CA PHE A 220 20.19 -7.37 6.73
C PHE A 220 20.60 -6.89 5.33
N ASP A 221 21.90 -6.73 5.08
CA ASP A 221 22.45 -6.29 3.79
C ASP A 221 22.53 -7.45 2.75
N ALA A 222 22.36 -8.71 3.16
CA ALA A 222 22.44 -9.91 2.31
C ALA A 222 21.12 -10.22 1.56
#